data_8ddbcb3c1b731afe647d79f42cbdc1cb
#
_entry.id   8ddbcb3c1b731afe647d79f42cbdc1cb
#
_cell.length_a   1.000
_cell.length_b   1.000
_cell.length_c   1.000
_cell.angle_alpha   90.00
_cell.angle_beta   90.00
_cell.angle_gamma   90.00
#
_symmetry.space_group_name_H-M   'P 1'
#
loop_
_entity.id
_entity.type
_entity.pdbx_description
1 polymer ?
#
loop_
_entity_poly.entity_id
_entity_poly.type
_entity_poly.pdbx_seq_one_letter_code
_entity_poly.pdbx_strand_id
1 'polypeptide(L)' 'MRDLFFVTAPNCELCRKARLKVNFLSAFYNIIEIDVEDGYQEYLLRIPVLLKKQNIIDEGIFSRIQIIKNLIRYR' A
#
# COMPACT_ATOMS: atom_id res chain seq x y z
N MET A 1 -5.87 8.02 -13.62
CA MET A 1 -6.58 7.06 -12.79
C MET A 1 -6.03 7.05 -11.37
N ARG A 2 -6.89 6.79 -10.41
CA ARG A 2 -6.53 6.93 -8.99
C ARG A 2 -6.53 5.58 -8.30
N ASP A 3 -5.82 4.63 -8.85
CA ASP A 3 -5.72 3.29 -8.27
C ASP A 3 -4.46 3.17 -7.43
N LEU A 4 -4.62 2.67 -6.22
CA LEU A 4 -3.51 2.30 -5.35
C LEU A 4 -3.57 0.80 -5.13
N PHE A 5 -2.43 0.16 -5.22
CA PHE A 5 -2.32 -1.28 -5.00
C PHE A 5 -1.74 -1.54 -3.62
N PHE A 6 -2.48 -2.26 -2.82
CA PHE A 6 -2.06 -2.61 -1.47
C PHE A 6 -1.66 -4.08 -1.44
N VAL A 7 -0.36 -4.34 -1.46
CA VAL A 7 0.17 -5.70 -1.46
C VAL A 7 0.21 -6.22 -0.04
N THR A 8 -0.47 -7.32 0.20
CA THR A 8 -0.67 -7.85 1.55
C THR A 8 -0.56 -9.38 1.52
N ALA A 9 -0.69 -10.00 2.68
CA ALA A 9 -0.73 -11.46 2.81
C ALA A 9 -1.68 -11.85 3.94
N PRO A 10 -2.22 -13.07 3.92
CA PRO A 10 -3.05 -13.54 5.03
C PRO A 10 -2.23 -13.64 6.31
N ASN A 11 -2.88 -13.47 7.46
CA ASN A 11 -2.27 -13.57 8.78
C ASN A 11 -1.11 -12.58 9.02
N CYS A 12 -1.17 -11.43 8.35
CA CYS A 12 -0.16 -10.39 8.51
C CYS A 12 -0.71 -9.25 9.37
N GLU A 13 -0.23 -9.16 10.61
CA GLU A 13 -0.70 -8.14 11.55
C GLU A 13 -0.30 -6.73 11.09
N LEU A 14 0.91 -6.58 10.57
CA LEU A 14 1.35 -5.28 10.05
C LEU A 14 0.50 -4.85 8.85
N CYS A 15 0.11 -5.81 8.02
CA CYS A 15 -0.75 -5.52 6.87
C CYS A 15 -2.11 -5.02 7.33
N ARG A 16 -2.68 -5.64 8.35
CA ARG A 16 -3.96 -5.22 8.91
C ARG A 16 -3.90 -3.79 9.46
N LYS A 17 -2.85 -3.49 10.21
CA LYS A 17 -2.65 -2.15 10.75
C LYS A 17 -2.42 -1.12 9.67
N ALA A 18 -1.63 -1.47 8.67
CA ALA A 18 -1.36 -0.57 7.54
C ALA A 18 -2.64 -0.29 6.75
N ARG A 19 -3.47 -1.31 6.54
CA ARG A 19 -4.74 -1.13 5.81
C ARG A 19 -5.64 -0.11 6.49
N LEU A 20 -5.66 -0.11 7.82
CA LEU A 20 -6.43 0.88 8.57
C LEU A 20 -5.87 2.28 8.36
N LYS A 21 -4.55 2.41 8.27
CA LYS A 21 -3.93 3.72 8.08
C LYS A 21 -4.17 4.31 6.69
N VAL A 22 -4.48 3.49 5.69
CA VAL A 22 -4.74 4.01 4.34
C VAL A 22 -6.23 4.22 4.07
N ASN A 23 -7.10 3.90 5.01
CA ASN A 23 -8.55 4.05 4.81
C ASN A 23 -8.95 5.48 4.45
N PHE A 24 -8.25 6.48 4.98
CA PHE A 24 -8.57 7.87 4.66
C PHE A 24 -8.39 8.19 3.17
N LEU A 25 -7.60 7.40 2.47
CA LEU A 25 -7.38 7.61 1.03
C LEU A 25 -8.52 7.07 0.18
N SER A 26 -9.39 6.24 0.75
CA SER A 26 -10.47 5.62 -0.03
C SER A 26 -11.47 6.64 -0.56
N ALA A 27 -11.51 7.85 0.00
CA ALA A 27 -12.33 8.93 -0.50
C ALA A 27 -11.79 9.51 -1.82
N PHE A 28 -10.51 9.30 -2.10
CA PHE A 28 -9.82 9.91 -3.25
C PHE A 28 -9.24 8.89 -4.21
N TYR A 29 -9.01 7.66 -3.76
CA TYR A 29 -8.35 6.62 -4.54
C TYR A 29 -9.11 5.31 -4.41
N ASN A 30 -9.00 4.48 -5.45
CA ASN A 30 -9.43 3.09 -5.38
C ASN A 30 -8.29 2.28 -4.78
N ILE A 31 -8.52 1.66 -3.63
CA ILE A 31 -7.51 0.83 -2.99
C ILE A 31 -7.79 -0.61 -3.35
N ILE A 32 -6.90 -1.20 -4.11
CA ILE A 32 -7.03 -2.57 -4.61
C ILE A 32 -6.08 -3.45 -3.81
N GLU A 33 -6.62 -4.39 -3.05
CA GLU A 33 -5.81 -5.32 -2.27
C GLU A 33 -5.38 -6.48 -3.13
N ILE A 34 -4.09 -6.77 -3.09
CA ILE A 34 -3.49 -7.85 -3.89
C ILE A 34 -2.67 -8.73 -2.95
N ASP A 35 -2.87 -10.04 -3.05
CA ASP A 35 -2.04 -11.00 -2.33
C ASP A 35 -0.63 -10.97 -2.90
N VAL A 36 0.37 -10.96 -2.03
CA VAL A 36 1.78 -10.91 -2.44
C VAL A 36 2.15 -12.08 -3.34
N GLU A 37 1.47 -13.20 -3.22
CA GLU A 37 1.74 -14.39 -4.06
C GLU A 37 1.16 -14.26 -5.47
N ASP A 38 0.33 -13.27 -5.72
CA ASP A 38 -0.31 -13.07 -7.02
C ASP A 38 0.52 -12.18 -7.94
N GLY A 39 1.84 -12.45 -8.04
CA GLY A 39 2.71 -11.75 -8.96
C GLY A 39 3.58 -10.67 -8.33
N TYR A 40 3.54 -10.54 -7.02
CA TYR A 40 4.31 -9.53 -6.30
C TYR A 40 5.28 -10.14 -5.31
N GLN A 41 5.81 -11.32 -5.64
CA GLN A 41 6.66 -12.08 -4.73
C GLN A 41 7.95 -11.34 -4.36
N GLU A 42 8.39 -10.40 -5.17
CA GLU A 42 9.54 -9.56 -4.84
C GLU A 42 9.33 -8.72 -3.59
N TYR A 43 8.08 -8.53 -3.18
CA TYR A 43 7.75 -7.77 -1.98
C TYR A 43 7.48 -8.65 -0.76
N LEU A 44 7.71 -9.96 -0.87
CA LEU A 44 7.34 -10.90 0.19
C LEU A 44 7.92 -10.54 1.56
N LEU A 45 9.15 -10.06 1.60
CA LEU A 45 9.81 -9.65 2.85
C LEU A 45 9.59 -8.18 3.19
N ARG A 46 8.80 -7.48 2.39
CA ARG A 46 8.58 -6.04 2.53
C ARG A 46 7.13 -5.67 2.76
N ILE A 47 6.21 -6.64 2.74
CA ILE A 47 4.79 -6.37 2.96
C ILE A 47 4.55 -5.81 4.36
N PRO A 48 3.52 -4.94 4.53
CA PRO A 48 2.63 -4.42 3.49
C PRO A 48 3.32 -3.38 2.61
N VAL A 49 2.91 -3.31 1.34
CA VAL A 49 3.45 -2.34 0.40
C VAL A 49 2.29 -1.61 -0.26
N LEU A 50 2.38 -0.29 -0.34
CA LEU A 50 1.40 0.53 -1.05
C LEU A 50 2.06 1.07 -2.31
N LEU A 51 1.46 0.78 -3.47
CA LEU A 51 2.00 1.15 -4.76
C LEU A 51 1.06 2.09 -5.50
N LYS A 52 1.63 3.08 -6.18
CA LYS A 52 0.91 3.87 -7.16
C LYS A 52 1.61 3.67 -8.50
N LYS A 53 0.96 2.96 -9.42
CA LYS A 53 1.60 2.46 -10.64
C LYS A 53 2.76 1.54 -10.22
N GLN A 54 4.00 1.88 -10.54
CA GLN A 54 5.17 1.10 -10.16
C GLN A 54 5.99 1.76 -9.04
N ASN A 55 5.46 2.85 -8.46
CA ASN A 55 6.17 3.60 -7.43
C ASN A 55 5.73 3.13 -6.05
N ILE A 56 6.69 2.85 -5.18
CA ILE A 56 6.41 2.48 -3.80
C ILE A 56 6.06 3.75 -3.03
N ILE A 57 4.84 3.81 -2.53
CA ILE A 57 4.38 4.94 -1.73
C ILE A 57 4.78 4.77 -0.28
N ASP A 58 4.61 3.57 0.26
CA ASP A 58 5.08 3.24 1.60
C ASP A 58 5.19 1.73 1.72
N GLU A 59 5.97 1.27 2.69
CA GLU A 59 6.14 -0.16 2.93
C GLU A 59 6.46 -0.41 4.40
N GLY A 60 6.14 -1.63 4.86
CA GLY A 60 6.41 -2.02 6.24
C GLY A 60 5.48 -1.31 7.21
N ILE A 61 6.02 -0.44 8.03
CA ILE A 61 5.23 0.35 8.98
C ILE A 61 4.79 1.63 8.30
N PHE A 62 3.48 1.73 8.03
CA PHE A 62 2.95 2.88 7.30
C PHE A 62 2.90 4.13 8.17
N SER A 63 3.16 5.27 7.54
CA SER A 63 3.01 6.59 8.13
C SER A 63 2.11 7.43 7.24
N ARG A 64 1.05 8.02 7.82
CA ARG A 64 0.13 8.87 7.05
C ARG A 64 0.87 10.06 6.42
N ILE A 65 1.80 10.66 7.16
CA ILE A 65 2.56 11.80 6.65
C ILE A 65 3.43 11.39 5.47
N GLN A 66 4.11 10.26 5.59
CA GLN A 66 4.97 9.76 4.52
C GLN A 66 4.15 9.41 3.28
N ILE A 67 2.99 8.79 3.48
CA ILE A 67 2.07 8.45 2.38
C ILE A 67 1.65 9.71 1.63
N ILE A 68 1.23 10.73 2.36
CA ILE A 68 0.79 12.00 1.75
C ILE A 68 1.94 12.64 0.97
N LYS A 69 3.12 12.70 1.54
CA LYS A 69 4.29 13.27 0.87
C LYS A 69 4.61 12.53 -0.43
N ASN A 70 4.58 11.21 -0.38
CA ASN A 70 4.93 10.41 -1.55
C ASN A 70 3.84 10.46 -2.62
N LEU A 71 2.57 10.55 -2.24
CA LEU A 71 1.49 10.72 -3.20
C LEU A 71 1.59 12.05 -3.94
N ILE A 72 1.99 13.11 -3.24
CA ILE A 72 2.24 14.40 -3.87
C ILE A 72 3.42 14.30 -4.85
N ARG A 73 4.46 13.59 -4.45
CA ARG A 73 5.67 13.42 -5.27
C ARG A 73 5.40 12.66 -6.56
N TYR A 74 4.54 11.64 -6.51
CA TYR A 74 4.29 10.73 -7.63
C TYR A 74 2.92 10.94 -8.27
N ARG A 75 2.34 12.09 -8.13
CA ARG A 75 1.05 12.37 -8.76
C ARG A 75 1.16 12.58 -10.29
#